data_ead023abfd44a97042431ab00b28bd76
#
_entry.id   ead023abfd44a97042431ab00b28bd76
#
_cell.length_a   1.000
_cell.length_b   1.000
_cell.length_c   1.000
_cell.angle_alpha   90.00
_cell.angle_beta   90.00
_cell.angle_gamma   90.00
#
_symmetry.space_group_name_H-M   'P 1'
#
loop_
_entity.id
_entity.type
_entity.pdbx_description
1 polymer ?
#
loop_
_entity_poly.entity_id
_entity_poly.type
_entity_poly.pdbx_seq_one_letter_code
_entity_poly.pdbx_strand_id
1 'polypeptide(L)'
;MKYIILYVEKFEECLRFYKDILQLPIKAEHGTYIEFNTGSTILAMNTRQDVKELTGLPLTEGELQSSHFELGFVVDHVQETIEQFREQGIKILVEPIVKPWGQTIAYIADPDGNYIEICSSLE
;
A
#
# COMPACT_ATOMS: atom_id res chain seq x y z
N MET A 1 7.51 15.62 -5.77
CA MET A 1 6.25 15.21 -5.11
C MET A 1 6.58 14.73 -3.70
N LYS A 2 5.84 15.19 -2.70
CA LYS A 2 6.17 14.89 -1.31
C LYS A 2 5.23 13.87 -0.67
N TYR A 3 3.95 13.91 -1.01
CA TYR A 3 2.93 13.09 -0.37
C TYR A 3 2.19 12.22 -1.37
N ILE A 4 1.88 10.98 -0.96
CA ILE A 4 0.84 10.15 -1.55
C ILE A 4 -0.13 9.86 -0.42
N ILE A 5 -1.39 10.23 -0.58
CA ILE A 5 -2.39 10.09 0.48
C ILE A 5 -3.51 9.18 -0.02
N LEU A 6 -3.67 8.04 0.64
CA LEU A 6 -4.72 7.07 0.33
C LEU A 6 -6.00 7.43 1.09
N TYR A 7 -7.12 7.40 0.41
CA TYR A 7 -8.43 7.57 1.03
C TYR A 7 -9.01 6.20 1.30
N VAL A 8 -8.99 5.79 2.58
CA VAL A 8 -9.30 4.41 2.95
C VAL A 8 -10.70 4.28 3.53
N GLU A 9 -11.35 3.18 3.22
CA GLU A 9 -12.64 2.80 3.81
C GLU A 9 -12.43 1.98 5.08
N LYS A 10 -11.57 0.97 5.00
CA LYS A 10 -11.30 0.03 6.10
C LYS A 10 -10.09 0.50 6.89
N PHE A 11 -10.30 1.51 7.74
CA PHE A 11 -9.21 2.20 8.43
C PHE A 11 -8.33 1.25 9.26
N GLU A 12 -8.93 0.47 10.17
CA GLU A 12 -8.16 -0.39 11.06
C GLU A 12 -7.41 -1.48 10.29
N GLU A 13 -8.04 -2.05 9.29
CA GLU A 13 -7.43 -3.09 8.46
C GLU A 13 -6.28 -2.52 7.63
N CYS A 14 -6.46 -1.32 7.05
CA CYS A 14 -5.41 -0.64 6.31
C CYS A 14 -4.26 -0.23 7.21
N LEU A 15 -4.54 0.29 8.40
CA LEU A 15 -3.51 0.65 9.37
C LEU A 15 -2.66 -0.57 9.71
N ARG A 16 -3.29 -1.70 10.02
CA ARG A 16 -2.60 -2.94 10.31
C ARG A 16 -1.75 -3.40 9.11
N PHE A 17 -2.30 -3.28 7.91
CA PHE A 17 -1.60 -3.67 6.68
C PHE A 17 -0.30 -2.88 6.50
N TYR A 18 -0.38 -1.56 6.53
CA TYR A 18 0.80 -0.73 6.29
C TYR A 18 1.78 -0.74 7.47
N LYS A 19 1.27 -0.72 8.68
CA LYS A 19 2.10 -0.69 9.88
C LYS A 19 2.73 -2.06 10.21
N ASP A 20 1.92 -3.12 10.22
CA ASP A 20 2.35 -4.42 10.72
C ASP A 20 2.78 -5.38 9.62
N ILE A 21 2.05 -5.43 8.49
CA ILE A 21 2.37 -6.34 7.38
C ILE A 21 3.54 -5.78 6.56
N LEU A 22 3.44 -4.53 6.10
CA LEU A 22 4.53 -3.88 5.37
C LEU A 22 5.59 -3.30 6.29
N GLN A 23 5.34 -3.26 7.59
CA GLN A 23 6.26 -2.81 8.62
C GLN A 23 6.77 -1.38 8.40
N LEU A 24 5.88 -0.49 7.97
CA LEU A 24 6.21 0.92 7.79
C LEU A 24 6.12 1.66 9.12
N PRO A 25 7.19 2.34 9.55
CA PRO A 25 7.12 3.13 10.79
C PRO A 25 6.13 4.28 10.64
N ILE A 26 5.37 4.53 11.70
CA ILE A 26 4.49 5.69 11.73
C ILE A 26 5.34 6.93 11.95
N LYS A 27 5.13 7.95 11.12
CA LYS A 27 5.80 9.24 11.21
C LYS A 27 4.98 10.25 12.00
N ALA A 28 3.67 10.27 11.80
CA ALA A 28 2.78 11.23 12.46
C ALA A 28 1.35 10.69 12.49
N GLU A 29 0.60 11.08 13.52
CA GLU A 29 -0.81 10.72 13.68
C GLU A 29 -1.61 11.97 14.05
N HIS A 30 -2.70 12.22 13.31
CA HIS A 30 -3.62 13.32 13.57
C HIS A 30 -5.05 12.78 13.38
N GLY A 31 -5.61 12.18 14.45
CA GLY A 31 -6.90 11.49 14.35
C GLY A 31 -6.80 10.29 13.44
N THR A 32 -7.59 10.28 12.36
CA THR A 32 -7.56 9.21 11.35
C THR A 32 -6.53 9.44 10.26
N TYR A 33 -5.86 10.58 10.26
CA TYR A 33 -4.78 10.88 9.33
C TYR A 33 -3.48 10.31 9.87
N ILE A 34 -2.89 9.36 9.13
CA ILE A 34 -1.68 8.65 9.55
C ILE A 34 -0.62 8.81 8.46
N GLU A 35 0.58 9.26 8.83
CA GLU A 35 1.74 9.32 7.94
C GLU A 35 2.70 8.18 8.25
N PHE A 36 3.20 7.54 7.20
CA PHE A 36 4.22 6.49 7.31
C PHE A 36 5.54 6.97 6.73
N ASN A 37 6.61 6.54 7.35
CA ASN A 37 7.96 6.87 6.89
C ASN A 37 8.39 5.83 5.85
N THR A 38 8.51 6.26 4.59
CA THR A 38 8.86 5.38 3.47
C THR A 38 10.14 5.81 2.75
N GLY A 39 10.86 6.77 3.34
CA GLY A 39 12.05 7.34 2.74
C GLY A 39 11.80 8.76 2.24
N SER A 40 12.00 9.00 0.94
CA SER A 40 11.90 10.36 0.38
C SER A 40 10.47 10.84 0.15
N THR A 41 9.52 9.91 -0.05
CA THR A 41 8.10 10.24 -0.20
C THR A 41 7.35 9.82 1.05
N ILE A 42 6.41 10.64 1.50
CA ILE A 42 5.55 10.31 2.64
C ILE A 42 4.30 9.64 2.11
N LEU A 43 4.07 8.40 2.55
CA LEU A 43 2.82 7.71 2.33
C LEU A 43 1.91 8.00 3.51
N ALA A 44 0.70 8.46 3.24
CA ALA A 44 -0.27 8.73 4.29
C ALA A 44 -1.61 8.10 3.96
N MET A 45 -2.47 7.98 4.96
CA MET A 45 -3.84 7.54 4.77
C MET A 45 -4.78 8.36 5.64
N ASN A 46 -6.00 8.51 5.19
CA ASN A 46 -7.09 9.08 5.97
C ASN A 46 -8.39 8.44 5.51
N THR A 47 -9.40 8.44 6.36
CA THR A 47 -10.69 7.85 6.00
C THR A 47 -11.35 8.68 4.90
N ARG A 48 -12.06 8.01 3.99
CA ARG A 48 -12.84 8.68 2.96
C ARG A 48 -13.88 9.61 3.59
N GLN A 49 -14.49 9.16 4.68
CA GLN A 49 -15.49 9.95 5.40
C GLN A 49 -14.91 11.28 5.89
N ASP A 50 -13.76 11.24 6.57
CA ASP A 50 -13.16 12.47 7.11
C ASP A 50 -12.67 13.40 6.01
N VAL A 51 -12.12 12.85 4.93
CA VAL A 51 -11.71 13.66 3.79
C VAL A 51 -12.92 14.33 3.12
N LYS A 52 -14.03 13.58 2.94
CA LYS A 52 -15.27 14.16 2.38
C LYS A 52 -15.81 15.28 3.26
N GLU A 53 -15.87 15.07 4.57
CA GLU A 53 -16.37 16.07 5.50
C GLU A 53 -15.52 17.33 5.50
N LEU A 54 -14.20 17.17 5.43
CA LEU A 54 -13.27 18.29 5.49
C LEU A 54 -13.19 19.06 4.17
N THR A 55 -13.20 18.35 3.03
CA THR A 55 -12.88 18.92 1.72
C THR A 55 -14.08 19.03 0.77
N GLY A 56 -15.13 18.24 0.99
CA GLY A 56 -16.26 18.17 0.06
C GLY A 56 -15.99 17.31 -1.19
N LEU A 57 -14.86 16.62 -1.26
CA LEU A 57 -14.55 15.75 -2.41
C LEU A 57 -15.57 14.61 -2.52
N PRO A 58 -16.07 14.29 -3.73
CA PRO A 58 -17.09 13.26 -3.94
C PRO A 58 -16.49 11.85 -3.95
N LEU A 59 -16.01 11.39 -2.80
CA LEU A 59 -15.38 10.06 -2.68
C LEU A 59 -16.45 8.98 -2.59
N THR A 60 -16.24 7.88 -3.34
CA THR A 60 -17.14 6.74 -3.33
C THR A 60 -16.87 5.84 -2.12
N GLU A 61 -17.88 5.04 -1.76
CA GLU A 61 -17.77 4.07 -0.67
C GLU A 61 -17.46 2.68 -1.24
N GLY A 62 -16.99 1.79 -0.36
CA GLY A 62 -16.76 0.39 -0.67
C GLY A 62 -15.37 0.08 -1.20
N GLU A 63 -15.13 -1.21 -1.39
CA GLU A 63 -13.86 -1.71 -1.89
C GLU A 63 -13.69 -1.38 -3.37
N LEU A 64 -12.46 -1.04 -3.79
CA LEU A 64 -12.18 -0.75 -5.19
C LEU A 64 -12.31 -2.00 -6.03
N GLN A 65 -12.97 -1.87 -7.20
CA GLN A 65 -13.07 -2.95 -8.18
C GLN A 65 -11.71 -3.15 -8.88
N SER A 66 -11.01 -2.05 -9.13
CA SER A 66 -9.64 -2.07 -9.65
C SER A 66 -8.93 -0.82 -9.17
N SER A 67 -7.61 -0.90 -9.09
CA SER A 67 -6.77 0.26 -8.77
C SER A 67 -6.33 0.91 -10.07
N HIS A 68 -6.31 2.25 -10.09
CA HIS A 68 -5.85 3.02 -11.24
C HIS A 68 -4.40 3.46 -11.12
N PHE A 69 -3.72 3.04 -10.07
CA PHE A 69 -2.30 3.28 -9.84
C PHE A 69 -1.77 2.18 -8.94
N GLU A 70 -0.48 2.17 -8.72
CA GLU A 70 0.14 1.22 -7.82
C GLU A 70 1.19 1.89 -6.94
N LEU A 71 1.44 1.31 -5.79
CA LEU A 71 2.54 1.67 -4.92
C LEU A 71 3.62 0.62 -5.07
N GLY A 72 4.85 1.04 -5.35
CA GLY A 72 5.98 0.13 -5.52
C GLY A 72 6.92 0.15 -4.33
N PHE A 73 7.23 -1.02 -3.80
CA PHE A 73 8.17 -1.19 -2.71
C PHE A 73 9.31 -2.09 -3.16
N VAL A 74 10.54 -1.57 -3.07
CA VAL A 74 11.74 -2.35 -3.38
C VAL A 74 12.11 -3.20 -2.16
N VAL A 75 12.35 -4.48 -2.39
CA VAL A 75 12.79 -5.41 -1.37
C VAL A 75 14.04 -6.16 -1.85
N ASP A 76 14.79 -6.72 -0.93
CA ASP A 76 16.01 -7.44 -1.28
C ASP A 76 15.73 -8.81 -1.89
N HIS A 77 14.68 -9.49 -1.42
CA HIS A 77 14.34 -10.86 -1.84
C HIS A 77 12.84 -10.96 -2.07
N VAL A 78 12.42 -10.78 -3.33
CA VAL A 78 11.00 -10.75 -3.70
C VAL A 78 10.30 -12.07 -3.36
N GLN A 79 10.91 -13.21 -3.73
CA GLN A 79 10.29 -14.52 -3.50
C GLN A 79 10.06 -14.77 -2.01
N GLU A 80 11.06 -14.50 -1.17
CA GLU A 80 10.92 -14.68 0.28
C GLU A 80 9.88 -13.77 0.87
N THR A 81 9.85 -12.50 0.44
CA THR A 81 8.88 -11.51 0.91
C THR A 81 7.46 -11.97 0.58
N ILE A 82 7.24 -12.44 -0.64
CA ILE A 82 5.93 -12.95 -1.06
C ILE A 82 5.51 -14.18 -0.23
N GLU A 83 6.43 -15.09 0.04
CA GLU A 83 6.12 -16.26 0.87
C GLU A 83 5.75 -15.86 2.30
N GLN A 84 6.42 -14.86 2.87
CA GLN A 84 6.08 -14.33 4.19
C GLN A 84 4.66 -13.71 4.19
N PHE A 85 4.31 -12.96 3.15
CA PHE A 85 2.97 -12.41 3.01
C PHE A 85 1.92 -13.52 2.89
N ARG A 86 2.22 -14.55 2.12
CA ARG A 86 1.33 -15.70 1.96
C ARG A 86 1.07 -16.38 3.31
N GLU A 87 2.10 -16.55 4.12
CA GLU A 87 1.97 -17.13 5.47
C GLU A 87 1.11 -16.25 6.39
N GLN A 88 1.10 -14.94 6.16
CA GLN A 88 0.28 -13.99 6.92
C GLN A 88 -1.15 -13.88 6.39
N GLY A 89 -1.52 -14.70 5.41
CA GLY A 89 -2.87 -14.70 4.85
C GLY A 89 -3.12 -13.65 3.80
N ILE A 90 -2.06 -13.02 3.27
CA ILE A 90 -2.20 -12.01 2.21
C ILE A 90 -2.36 -12.74 0.88
N LYS A 91 -3.40 -12.35 0.13
CA LYS A 91 -3.64 -12.89 -1.22
C LYS A 91 -2.60 -12.33 -2.19
N ILE A 92 -1.96 -13.23 -2.92
CA ILE A 92 -0.99 -12.84 -3.95
C ILE A 92 -1.74 -12.70 -5.27
N LEU A 93 -1.71 -11.50 -5.85
CA LEU A 93 -2.39 -11.21 -7.11
C LEU A 93 -1.58 -11.66 -8.31
N VAL A 94 -0.27 -11.45 -8.26
CA VAL A 94 0.66 -11.88 -9.32
C VAL A 94 1.87 -12.49 -8.64
N GLU A 95 2.13 -13.78 -8.91
CA GLU A 95 3.31 -14.48 -8.40
C GLU A 95 4.58 -13.86 -8.98
N PRO A 96 5.73 -14.01 -8.30
CA PRO A 96 6.97 -13.41 -8.78
C PRO A 96 7.29 -13.82 -10.22
N ILE A 97 7.54 -12.81 -11.06
CA ILE A 97 7.98 -12.97 -12.45
C ILE A 97 9.19 -12.08 -12.70
N VAL A 98 10.02 -12.49 -13.66
CA VAL A 98 11.18 -11.70 -14.05
C VAL A 98 10.86 -10.94 -15.33
N LYS A 99 11.01 -9.62 -15.27
CA LYS A 99 10.79 -8.75 -16.43
C LYS A 99 11.94 -8.88 -17.42
N PRO A 100 11.73 -8.51 -18.71
CA PRO A 100 12.81 -8.59 -19.72
C PRO A 100 14.08 -7.83 -19.35
N TRP A 101 13.96 -6.77 -18.54
CA TRP A 101 15.12 -6.00 -18.06
C TRP A 101 15.71 -6.52 -16.75
N GLY A 102 15.30 -7.73 -16.30
CA GLY A 102 15.92 -8.44 -15.18
C GLY A 102 15.33 -8.20 -13.81
N GLN A 103 14.40 -7.26 -13.70
CA GLN A 103 13.73 -6.96 -12.42
C GLN A 103 12.70 -8.06 -12.09
N THR A 104 12.72 -8.55 -10.86
CA THR A 104 11.69 -9.46 -10.35
C THR A 104 10.57 -8.61 -9.72
N ILE A 105 9.32 -8.90 -10.08
CA ILE A 105 8.16 -8.21 -9.56
C ILE A 105 7.08 -9.20 -9.14
N ALA A 106 6.24 -8.76 -8.19
CA ALA A 106 5.04 -9.48 -7.76
C ALA A 106 4.02 -8.44 -7.30
N TYR A 107 2.75 -8.84 -7.18
CA TYR A 107 1.68 -7.92 -6.77
C TYR A 107 0.84 -8.50 -5.65
N ILE A 108 0.51 -7.65 -4.71
CA ILE A 108 -0.52 -7.86 -3.70
C ILE A 108 -1.47 -6.67 -3.73
N ALA A 109 -2.51 -6.67 -2.90
CA ALA A 109 -3.38 -5.52 -2.72
C ALA A 109 -3.52 -5.22 -1.23
N ASP A 110 -3.76 -3.95 -0.90
CA ASP A 110 -4.14 -3.59 0.45
C ASP A 110 -5.60 -3.99 0.70
N PRO A 111 -6.11 -3.87 1.95
CA PRO A 111 -7.49 -4.27 2.24
C PRO A 111 -8.57 -3.51 1.47
N ASP A 112 -8.27 -2.33 0.94
CA ASP A 112 -9.20 -1.54 0.13
C ASP A 112 -9.10 -1.83 -1.36
N GLY A 113 -8.15 -2.65 -1.78
CA GLY A 113 -7.97 -3.01 -3.19
C GLY A 113 -6.93 -2.19 -3.94
N ASN A 114 -6.14 -1.36 -3.25
CA ASN A 114 -5.04 -0.65 -3.90
C ASN A 114 -3.92 -1.63 -4.24
N TYR A 115 -3.40 -1.54 -5.47
CA TYR A 115 -2.36 -2.45 -5.93
C TYR A 115 -1.00 -2.08 -5.37
N ILE A 116 -0.29 -3.08 -4.90
CA ILE A 116 1.04 -2.95 -4.31
C ILE A 116 2.00 -3.82 -5.11
N GLU A 117 2.99 -3.20 -5.73
CA GLU A 117 4.08 -3.93 -6.39
C GLU A 117 5.19 -4.18 -5.39
N ILE A 118 5.63 -5.43 -5.33
CA ILE A 118 6.83 -5.82 -4.57
C ILE A 118 7.88 -6.15 -5.63
N CYS A 119 8.98 -5.44 -5.63
CA CYS A 119 9.95 -5.54 -6.71
C CYS A 119 11.38 -5.53 -6.21
N SER A 120 12.27 -6.09 -7.04
CA SER A 120 13.70 -5.97 -6.82
C SER A 120 14.21 -4.63 -7.34
N SER A 121 15.37 -4.21 -6.86
CA SER A 121 16.03 -3.01 -7.38
C SER A 121 16.40 -3.19 -8.86
N LEU A 122 16.40 -2.10 -9.60
CA LEU A 122 16.90 -2.07 -10.97
C LEU A 122 18.42 -1.87 -11.04
N GLU A 123 19.03 -1.63 -9.89
CA GLU A 123 20.47 -1.38 -9.79
C GLU A 123 21.28 -2.64 -9.51
#